data_3d1e81b387052ddb31beebf898720506
#
_entry.id   3d1e81b387052ddb31beebf898720506
#
_cell.length_a   1.000
_cell.length_b   1.000
_cell.length_c   1.000
_cell.angle_alpha   90.00
_cell.angle_beta   90.00
_cell.angle_gamma   90.00
#
_symmetry.space_group_name_H-M   'P 1'
#
loop_
_entity.id
_entity.type
_entity.pdbx_description
1 polymer ?
#
loop_
_entity_poly.entity_id
_entity_poly.type
_entity_poly.pdbx_seq_one_letter_code
_entity_poly.pdbx_strand_id
1 'polypeptide(L)'
;MVRLLRVSDRARTVAAVAAVAALLVALGSGINDFPLTWDSLSGQHAQFAHLSPAERRQEPGNAQLLPVDAFDFFRSKLRDGDRYYVAAKRGGFQTGVDRVTASRIFGRYYLLPAIEVDSPQKADVVFTVGVDPHSLGVPLANVAKFGGGNYYAARVRS
;
A
#
# COMPACT_ATOMS: atom_id res chain seq x y z
N MET A 1 44.36 21.68 -3.49
CA MET A 1 44.99 21.14 -4.69
C MET A 1 44.50 19.71 -4.89
N VAL A 2 43.46 19.48 -5.68
CA VAL A 2 42.84 18.15 -5.87
C VAL A 2 43.57 17.45 -7.00
N ARG A 3 44.28 16.35 -6.70
CA ARG A 3 44.88 15.47 -7.72
C ARG A 3 43.77 14.68 -8.39
N LEU A 4 43.36 15.08 -9.60
CA LEU A 4 42.54 14.27 -10.49
C LEU A 4 43.33 13.02 -10.87
N LEU A 5 42.96 11.87 -10.32
CA LEU A 5 43.44 10.55 -10.71
C LEU A 5 43.14 10.34 -12.20
N ARG A 6 44.13 10.40 -13.07
CA ARG A 6 44.02 9.97 -14.46
C ARG A 6 43.76 8.47 -14.49
N VAL A 7 42.50 8.09 -14.67
CA VAL A 7 42.16 6.70 -14.93
C VAL A 7 42.79 6.30 -16.28
N SER A 8 43.59 5.24 -16.28
CA SER A 8 44.25 4.75 -17.49
C SER A 8 43.23 4.32 -18.54
N ASP A 9 43.53 4.49 -19.82
CA ASP A 9 42.64 4.11 -20.92
C ASP A 9 42.25 2.62 -20.86
N ARG A 10 43.16 1.77 -20.35
CA ARG A 10 42.84 0.34 -20.08
C ARG A 10 41.75 0.15 -19.04
N ALA A 11 41.76 0.93 -17.95
CA ALA A 11 40.73 0.85 -16.93
C ALA A 11 39.37 1.32 -17.45
N ARG A 12 39.35 2.31 -18.32
CA ARG A 12 38.10 2.77 -18.99
C ARG A 12 37.54 1.69 -19.92
N THR A 13 38.41 1.05 -20.70
CA THR A 13 37.99 -0.03 -21.62
C THR A 13 37.43 -1.22 -20.83
N VAL A 14 38.08 -1.63 -19.76
CA VAL A 14 37.60 -2.72 -18.89
C VAL A 14 36.27 -2.37 -18.25
N ALA A 15 36.11 -1.14 -17.76
CA ALA A 15 34.83 -0.69 -17.17
C ALA A 15 33.71 -0.67 -18.21
N ALA A 16 33.97 -0.24 -19.44
CA ALA A 16 33.02 -0.22 -20.53
C ALA A 16 32.57 -1.64 -20.91
N VAL A 17 33.52 -2.57 -21.06
CA VAL A 17 33.21 -3.98 -21.35
C VAL A 17 32.40 -4.63 -20.24
N ALA A 18 32.75 -4.38 -18.97
CA ALA A 18 31.99 -4.88 -17.82
C ALA A 18 30.57 -4.32 -17.77
N ALA A 19 30.38 -3.05 -18.07
CA ALA A 19 29.06 -2.42 -18.14
C ALA A 19 28.18 -3.01 -19.25
N VAL A 20 28.77 -3.24 -20.45
CA VAL A 20 28.04 -3.88 -21.57
C VAL A 20 27.68 -5.31 -21.22
N ALA A 21 28.58 -6.08 -20.61
CA ALA A 21 28.30 -7.45 -20.19
C ALA A 21 27.19 -7.49 -19.13
N ALA A 22 27.20 -6.61 -18.15
CA ALA A 22 26.15 -6.51 -17.14
C ALA A 22 24.80 -6.15 -17.76
N LEU A 23 24.78 -5.24 -18.74
CA LEU A 23 23.56 -4.86 -19.47
C LEU A 23 23.00 -6.05 -20.26
N LEU A 24 23.84 -6.82 -20.94
CA LEU A 24 23.43 -8.00 -21.71
C LEU A 24 22.85 -9.10 -20.78
N VAL A 25 23.44 -9.30 -19.60
CA VAL A 25 22.91 -10.25 -18.61
C VAL A 25 21.55 -9.76 -18.08
N ALA A 26 21.43 -8.47 -17.77
CA ALA A 26 20.17 -7.90 -17.28
C ALA A 26 19.05 -7.99 -18.35
N LEU A 27 19.38 -7.73 -19.61
CA LEU A 27 18.43 -7.89 -20.72
C LEU A 27 18.06 -9.36 -20.95
N GLY A 28 19.03 -10.26 -20.88
CA GLY A 28 18.80 -11.70 -21.05
C GLY A 28 17.91 -12.29 -19.95
N SER A 29 18.11 -11.89 -18.70
CA SER A 29 17.23 -12.32 -17.59
C SER A 29 15.81 -11.74 -17.75
N GLY A 30 15.68 -10.47 -18.11
CA GLY A 30 14.37 -9.86 -18.35
C GLY A 30 13.59 -10.52 -19.48
N ILE A 31 14.26 -10.93 -20.56
CA ILE A 31 13.61 -11.64 -21.68
C ILE A 31 13.13 -13.04 -21.24
N ASN A 32 13.88 -13.73 -20.40
CA ASN A 32 13.47 -15.07 -19.92
C ASN A 32 12.26 -15.00 -18.97
N ASP A 33 12.16 -13.94 -18.18
CA ASP A 33 11.04 -13.77 -17.24
C ASP A 33 9.81 -13.11 -17.89
N PHE A 34 9.98 -12.51 -19.07
CA PHE A 34 8.90 -11.82 -19.78
C PHE A 34 7.68 -12.71 -20.09
N PRO A 35 7.82 -13.95 -20.60
CA PRO A 35 6.69 -14.83 -20.85
C PRO A 35 5.87 -15.11 -19.59
N LEU A 36 6.54 -15.41 -18.45
CA LEU A 36 5.86 -15.67 -17.17
C LEU A 36 5.12 -14.44 -16.67
N THR A 37 5.74 -13.28 -16.83
CA THR A 37 5.13 -11.99 -16.45
C THR A 37 3.94 -11.67 -17.36
N TRP A 38 4.08 -11.91 -18.67
CA TRP A 38 3.02 -11.70 -19.65
C TRP A 38 1.84 -12.63 -19.43
N ASP A 39 2.07 -13.92 -19.19
CA ASP A 39 1.03 -14.90 -18.90
C ASP A 39 0.28 -14.55 -17.60
N SER A 40 1.02 -14.11 -16.58
CA SER A 40 0.43 -13.63 -15.32
C SER A 40 -0.43 -12.38 -15.55
N LEU A 41 0.07 -11.40 -16.31
CA LEU A 41 -0.66 -10.16 -16.60
C LEU A 41 -1.88 -10.41 -17.51
N SER A 42 -1.73 -11.27 -18.52
CA SER A 42 -2.85 -11.61 -19.42
C SER A 42 -3.93 -12.40 -18.69
N GLY A 43 -3.54 -13.32 -17.81
CA GLY A 43 -4.45 -14.04 -16.92
C GLY A 43 -5.21 -13.10 -15.98
N GLN A 44 -4.52 -12.19 -15.35
CA GLN A 44 -5.15 -11.15 -14.51
C GLN A 44 -6.06 -10.24 -15.34
N HIS A 45 -5.61 -9.79 -16.52
CA HIS A 45 -6.44 -8.99 -17.41
C HIS A 45 -7.72 -9.72 -17.80
N ALA A 46 -7.65 -10.99 -18.18
CA ALA A 46 -8.82 -11.80 -18.52
C ALA A 46 -9.76 -11.96 -17.31
N GLN A 47 -9.21 -12.18 -16.12
CA GLN A 47 -9.97 -12.29 -14.88
C GLN A 47 -10.78 -11.03 -14.57
N PHE A 48 -10.22 -9.84 -14.84
CA PHE A 48 -10.83 -8.56 -14.48
C PHE A 48 -11.45 -7.81 -15.67
N ALA A 49 -11.29 -8.31 -16.89
CA ALA A 49 -11.76 -7.64 -18.11
C ALA A 49 -13.29 -7.41 -18.14
N HIS A 50 -14.05 -8.32 -17.55
CA HIS A 50 -15.51 -8.26 -17.49
C HIS A 50 -16.04 -7.36 -16.38
N LEU A 51 -15.19 -6.93 -15.45
CA LEU A 51 -15.59 -6.09 -14.32
C LEU A 51 -15.62 -4.62 -14.72
N SER A 52 -16.60 -3.88 -14.22
CA SER A 52 -16.64 -2.42 -14.29
C SER A 52 -15.45 -1.79 -13.52
N PRO A 53 -15.10 -0.52 -13.76
CA PRO A 53 -14.06 0.17 -13.00
C PRO A 53 -14.31 0.18 -11.48
N ALA A 54 -15.57 0.22 -11.05
CA ALA A 54 -15.95 0.16 -9.64
C ALA A 54 -15.69 -1.24 -9.06
N GLU A 55 -16.14 -2.30 -9.74
CA GLU A 55 -15.92 -3.69 -9.32
C GLU A 55 -14.43 -4.05 -9.29
N ARG A 56 -13.63 -3.61 -10.30
CA ARG A 56 -12.17 -3.81 -10.30
C ARG A 56 -11.50 -3.18 -9.09
N ARG A 57 -12.02 -2.06 -8.60
CA ARG A 57 -11.51 -1.39 -7.41
C ARG A 57 -11.86 -2.15 -6.13
N GLN A 58 -13.00 -2.83 -6.13
CA GLN A 58 -13.49 -3.62 -4.98
C GLN A 58 -12.85 -5.00 -4.89
N GLU A 59 -12.44 -5.59 -6.02
CA GLU A 59 -11.98 -6.97 -6.09
C GLU A 59 -10.81 -7.30 -5.14
N PRO A 60 -9.76 -6.49 -5.00
CA PRO A 60 -8.72 -6.73 -4.02
C PRO A 60 -9.24 -6.75 -2.57
N GLY A 61 -10.26 -5.94 -2.27
CA GLY A 61 -10.93 -5.93 -0.96
C GLY A 61 -11.77 -7.18 -0.74
N ASN A 62 -12.52 -7.59 -1.77
CA ASN A 62 -13.35 -8.79 -1.74
C ASN A 62 -12.50 -10.04 -1.50
N ALA A 63 -11.38 -10.16 -2.21
CA ALA A 63 -10.43 -11.26 -2.06
C ALA A 63 -9.85 -11.36 -0.63
N GLN A 64 -9.77 -10.24 0.08
CA GLN A 64 -9.28 -10.15 1.46
C GLN A 64 -10.39 -10.03 2.49
N LEU A 65 -11.67 -10.14 2.09
CA LEU A 65 -12.85 -9.96 2.94
C LEU A 65 -12.85 -8.60 3.68
N LEU A 66 -12.24 -7.59 3.07
CA LEU A 66 -12.26 -6.22 3.57
C LEU A 66 -13.39 -5.43 2.89
N PRO A 67 -14.27 -4.77 3.64
CA PRO A 67 -15.33 -3.97 3.04
C PRO A 67 -14.74 -2.69 2.44
N VAL A 68 -14.65 -2.65 1.12
CA VAL A 68 -14.13 -1.50 0.38
C VAL A 68 -14.94 -0.23 0.69
N ASP A 69 -16.25 -0.37 0.85
CA ASP A 69 -17.12 0.74 1.23
C ASP A 69 -16.72 1.40 2.56
N ALA A 70 -16.15 0.62 3.50
CA ALA A 70 -15.63 1.18 4.74
C ALA A 70 -14.38 2.06 4.49
N PHE A 71 -13.55 1.69 3.51
CA PHE A 71 -12.40 2.53 3.13
C PHE A 71 -12.82 3.77 2.35
N ASP A 72 -13.86 3.71 1.52
CA ASP A 72 -14.47 4.89 0.90
C ASP A 72 -15.06 5.83 1.98
N PHE A 73 -15.72 5.27 2.98
CA PHE A 73 -16.15 6.03 4.15
C PHE A 73 -14.95 6.66 4.89
N PHE A 74 -13.86 5.93 5.14
CA PHE A 74 -12.65 6.47 5.77
C PHE A 74 -12.08 7.62 4.94
N ARG A 75 -11.97 7.44 3.63
CA ARG A 75 -11.50 8.47 2.71
C ARG A 75 -12.36 9.74 2.77
N SER A 76 -13.68 9.61 2.91
CA SER A 76 -14.59 10.75 3.05
C SER A 76 -14.38 11.58 4.33
N LYS A 77 -13.64 11.06 5.32
CA LYS A 77 -13.32 11.73 6.59
C LYS A 77 -11.96 12.42 6.61
N LEU A 78 -11.14 12.18 5.58
CA LEU A 78 -9.84 12.81 5.43
C LEU A 78 -9.97 14.19 4.79
N ARG A 79 -9.09 15.10 5.19
CA ARG A 79 -8.84 16.41 4.58
C ARG A 79 -7.45 16.40 3.95
N ASP A 80 -7.20 17.36 3.09
CA ASP A 80 -5.87 17.51 2.49
C ASP A 80 -4.81 17.74 3.57
N GLY A 81 -3.75 16.93 3.49
CA GLY A 81 -2.65 16.97 4.45
C GLY A 81 -2.86 16.20 5.76
N ASP A 82 -4.04 15.60 5.98
CA ASP A 82 -4.27 14.77 7.16
C ASP A 82 -3.32 13.57 7.19
N ARG A 83 -2.83 13.26 8.38
CA ARG A 83 -2.13 12.02 8.72
C ARG A 83 -3.11 11.08 9.38
N TYR A 84 -3.06 9.81 9.02
CA TYR A 84 -3.99 8.83 9.58
C TYR A 84 -3.27 7.65 10.25
N TYR A 85 -3.96 7.02 11.19
CA TYR A 85 -3.57 5.78 11.82
C TYR A 85 -4.67 4.74 11.66
N VAL A 86 -4.29 3.49 11.30
CA VAL A 86 -5.24 2.37 11.20
C VAL A 86 -5.00 1.41 12.34
N ALA A 87 -6.03 1.19 13.15
CA ALA A 87 -6.06 0.12 14.15
C ALA A 87 -7.05 -0.97 13.72
N ALA A 88 -6.63 -2.22 13.77
CA ALA A 88 -7.50 -3.34 13.50
C ALA A 88 -7.42 -4.40 14.60
N LYS A 89 -8.53 -5.09 14.85
CA LYS A 89 -8.56 -6.21 15.79
C LYS A 89 -7.65 -7.32 15.25
N ARG A 90 -6.77 -7.82 16.10
CA ARG A 90 -5.93 -8.99 15.78
C ARG A 90 -6.80 -10.18 15.41
N GLY A 91 -6.39 -10.94 14.44
CA GLY A 91 -7.07 -12.15 13.96
C GLY A 91 -6.72 -12.39 12.50
N GLY A 92 -6.56 -13.64 12.12
CA GLY A 92 -6.27 -14.01 10.73
C GLY A 92 -7.52 -13.93 9.85
N PHE A 93 -7.31 -13.65 8.56
CA PHE A 93 -8.25 -13.98 7.51
C PHE A 93 -8.07 -15.45 7.11
N GLN A 94 -9.04 -16.01 6.41
CA GLN A 94 -8.94 -17.37 5.83
C GLN A 94 -7.72 -17.52 4.89
N THR A 95 -7.20 -16.42 4.37
CA THR A 95 -6.02 -16.36 3.51
C THR A 95 -4.68 -16.38 4.26
N GLY A 96 -4.68 -16.48 5.59
CA GLY A 96 -3.46 -16.48 6.41
C GLY A 96 -2.84 -15.09 6.62
N VAL A 97 -3.37 -14.03 6.01
CA VAL A 97 -2.91 -12.66 6.24
C VAL A 97 -3.53 -12.12 7.52
N ASP A 98 -2.72 -11.53 8.40
CA ASP A 98 -3.21 -10.85 9.58
C ASP A 98 -4.06 -9.62 9.22
N ARG A 99 -5.21 -9.49 9.88
CA ARG A 99 -6.16 -8.39 9.62
C ARG A 99 -5.54 -7.01 9.80
N VAL A 100 -4.64 -6.85 10.76
CA VAL A 100 -3.93 -5.57 10.98
C VAL A 100 -3.10 -5.22 9.77
N THR A 101 -2.30 -6.17 9.29
CA THR A 101 -1.45 -6.01 8.11
C THR A 101 -2.28 -5.71 6.86
N ALA A 102 -3.35 -6.49 6.62
CA ALA A 102 -4.23 -6.26 5.49
C ALA A 102 -4.87 -4.86 5.54
N SER A 103 -5.45 -4.47 6.68
CA SER A 103 -6.09 -3.16 6.82
C SER A 103 -5.12 -1.99 6.59
N ARG A 104 -3.86 -2.13 7.00
CA ARG A 104 -2.82 -1.12 6.79
C ARG A 104 -2.38 -1.05 5.32
N ILE A 105 -2.15 -2.19 4.69
CA ILE A 105 -1.80 -2.24 3.26
C ILE A 105 -2.91 -1.60 2.42
N PHE A 106 -4.17 -1.98 2.67
CA PHE A 106 -5.32 -1.40 1.99
C PHE A 106 -5.47 0.09 2.31
N GLY A 107 -5.28 0.49 3.57
CA GLY A 107 -5.29 1.90 3.96
C GLY A 107 -4.31 2.72 3.13
N ARG A 108 -3.07 2.27 2.99
CA ARG A 108 -2.05 2.94 2.17
C ARG A 108 -2.46 3.11 0.71
N TYR A 109 -3.16 2.14 0.16
CA TYR A 109 -3.62 2.20 -1.23
C TYR A 109 -4.86 3.09 -1.40
N TYR A 110 -5.88 2.88 -0.56
CA TYR A 110 -7.17 3.55 -0.72
C TYR A 110 -7.21 4.98 -0.18
N LEU A 111 -6.40 5.31 0.82
CA LEU A 111 -6.44 6.60 1.51
C LEU A 111 -5.43 7.63 0.96
N LEU A 112 -4.74 7.30 -0.13
CA LEU A 112 -3.89 8.27 -0.81
C LEU A 112 -4.68 9.54 -1.19
N PRO A 113 -4.07 10.74 -1.07
CA PRO A 113 -2.66 11.04 -0.77
C PRO A 113 -2.33 11.18 0.74
N ALA A 114 -3.24 10.85 1.65
CA ALA A 114 -3.01 10.96 3.09
C ALA A 114 -1.85 10.04 3.55
N ILE A 115 -1.16 10.43 4.60
CA ILE A 115 0.04 9.75 5.09
C ILE A 115 -0.30 8.89 6.31
N GLU A 116 0.01 7.58 6.24
CA GLU A 116 -0.08 6.70 7.40
C GLU A 116 1.02 7.01 8.41
N VAL A 117 0.66 7.08 9.69
CA VAL A 117 1.59 7.19 10.81
C VAL A 117 1.63 5.92 11.65
N ASP A 118 2.68 5.74 12.42
CA ASP A 118 2.98 4.55 13.21
C ASP A 118 2.25 4.49 14.56
N SER A 119 1.68 5.60 15.02
CA SER A 119 0.98 5.67 16.29
C SER A 119 -0.23 6.61 16.23
N PRO A 120 -1.29 6.35 17.02
CA PRO A 120 -2.48 7.17 17.05
C PRO A 120 -2.23 8.61 17.57
N GLN A 121 -1.18 8.81 18.39
CA GLN A 121 -0.81 10.12 18.93
C GLN A 121 -0.27 11.08 17.86
N LYS A 122 0.25 10.53 16.75
CA LYS A 122 0.79 11.31 15.62
C LYS A 122 -0.24 11.54 14.51
N ALA A 123 -1.42 10.96 14.65
CA ALA A 123 -2.48 11.02 13.63
C ALA A 123 -3.41 12.21 13.87
N ASP A 124 -3.92 12.76 12.77
CA ASP A 124 -5.00 13.74 12.78
C ASP A 124 -6.37 13.03 12.74
N VAL A 125 -6.39 11.82 12.15
CA VAL A 125 -7.57 10.95 12.06
C VAL A 125 -7.18 9.51 12.39
N VAL A 126 -7.98 8.83 13.18
CA VAL A 126 -7.84 7.38 13.43
C VAL A 126 -8.98 6.62 12.78
N PHE A 127 -8.63 5.52 12.13
CA PHE A 127 -9.57 4.56 11.56
C PHE A 127 -9.47 3.24 12.31
N THR A 128 -10.60 2.66 12.69
CA THR A 128 -10.60 1.38 13.39
C THR A 128 -11.44 0.33 12.68
N VAL A 129 -10.91 -0.88 12.66
CA VAL A 129 -11.53 -2.07 12.05
C VAL A 129 -11.69 -3.14 13.14
N GLY A 130 -12.90 -3.26 13.68
CA GLY A 130 -13.18 -4.21 14.75
C GLY A 130 -12.60 -3.84 16.13
N VAL A 131 -12.18 -2.58 16.29
CA VAL A 131 -11.62 -2.04 17.54
C VAL A 131 -12.45 -0.82 17.96
N ASP A 132 -12.71 -0.68 19.25
CA ASP A 132 -13.29 0.55 19.80
C ASP A 132 -12.26 1.69 19.67
N PRO A 133 -12.55 2.79 18.99
CA PRO A 133 -11.62 3.91 18.85
C PRO A 133 -11.22 4.52 20.22
N HIS A 134 -12.06 4.47 21.23
CA HIS A 134 -11.75 4.97 22.57
C HIS A 134 -10.65 4.16 23.29
N SER A 135 -10.43 2.91 22.86
CA SER A 135 -9.36 2.06 23.40
C SER A 135 -7.95 2.47 22.94
N LEU A 136 -7.83 3.42 22.00
CA LEU A 136 -6.53 3.87 21.47
C LEU A 136 -5.77 4.82 22.40
N GLY A 137 -6.40 5.27 23.50
CA GLY A 137 -5.74 6.12 24.48
C GLY A 137 -5.40 7.54 23.99
N VAL A 138 -6.13 8.03 22.97
CA VAL A 138 -6.03 9.41 22.47
C VAL A 138 -7.36 10.14 22.63
N PRO A 139 -7.34 11.46 22.87
CA PRO A 139 -8.58 12.24 22.92
C PRO A 139 -9.20 12.29 21.52
N LEU A 140 -10.46 11.91 21.43
CA LEU A 140 -11.18 11.83 20.16
C LEU A 140 -12.29 12.87 20.06
N ALA A 141 -12.55 13.31 18.85
CA ALA A 141 -13.70 14.10 18.45
C ALA A 141 -14.35 13.52 17.20
N ASN A 142 -15.65 13.81 17.03
CA ASN A 142 -16.39 13.46 15.80
C ASN A 142 -16.27 11.97 15.43
N VAL A 143 -16.46 11.09 16.40
CA VAL A 143 -16.47 9.64 16.15
C VAL A 143 -17.66 9.30 15.25
N ALA A 144 -17.37 8.80 14.08
CA ALA A 144 -18.36 8.35 13.08
C ALA A 144 -18.22 6.86 12.88
N LYS A 145 -19.36 6.18 12.77
CA LYS A 145 -19.45 4.73 12.53
C LYS A 145 -19.95 4.46 11.12
N PHE A 146 -19.39 3.45 10.45
CA PHE A 146 -19.84 2.98 9.16
C PHE A 146 -20.73 1.74 9.30
N GLY A 147 -21.96 1.86 8.81
CA GLY A 147 -22.94 0.77 8.74
C GLY A 147 -23.19 0.07 10.08
N GLY A 148 -23.59 -1.19 10.02
CA GLY A 148 -23.77 -2.07 11.18
C GLY A 148 -22.48 -2.68 11.73
N GLY A 149 -21.35 -2.49 11.03
CA GLY A 149 -20.05 -3.07 11.40
C GLY A 149 -19.30 -2.28 12.48
N ASN A 150 -18.17 -2.84 12.91
CA ASN A 150 -17.28 -2.19 13.87
C ASN A 150 -16.17 -1.42 13.14
N TYR A 151 -16.57 -0.49 12.24
CA TYR A 151 -15.69 0.41 11.49
C TYR A 151 -15.93 1.83 11.96
N TYR A 152 -14.90 2.50 12.41
CA TYR A 152 -15.03 3.85 12.93
C TYR A 152 -13.94 4.75 12.36
N ALA A 153 -14.31 6.01 12.16
CA ALA A 153 -13.40 7.10 11.88
C ALA A 153 -13.57 8.17 12.97
N ALA A 154 -12.47 8.65 13.53
CA ALA A 154 -12.51 9.69 14.55
C ALA A 154 -11.35 10.65 14.39
N ARG A 155 -11.57 11.94 14.65
CA ARG A 155 -10.50 12.91 14.69
C ARG A 155 -9.82 12.90 16.07
N VAL A 156 -8.50 12.99 16.05
CA VAL A 156 -7.70 13.21 17.27
C VAL A 156 -7.80 14.69 17.61
N ARG A 157 -8.07 14.99 18.88
CA ARG A 157 -8.02 16.37 19.40
C ARG A 157 -6.55 16.73 19.63
N SER A 158 -6.10 17.79 18.98
CA SER A 158 -4.83 18.46 19.27
C SER A 158 -4.92 19.23 20.60
#